data_b89cf455090f844c18f1669dc10b6f0a
#
_entry.id   b89cf455090f844c18f1669dc10b6f0a
#
_cell.length_a   1.000
_cell.length_b   1.000
_cell.length_c   1.000
_cell.angle_alpha   90.00
_cell.angle_beta   90.00
_cell.angle_gamma   90.00
#
_symmetry.space_group_name_H-M   'P 1'
#
loop_
_entity.id
_entity.type
_entity.pdbx_description
1 polymer ?
#
loop_
_entity_poly.entity_id
_entity_poly.type
_entity_poly.pdbx_seq_one_letter_code
_entity_poly.pdbx_strand_id
1 'polypeptide(L)'
;LENFNWSAYDLVVIDESHNFRGNPMEKIKDDGTTRMNRAKWLMEKIIKSGVKTKVLMLSATPVNNNLKDLRNQISLITEGRNDAMFESTGVKNIALTMKNAQTQFTNWADKKKNPNKKQNELIQKLGSDFIKLLDELTIARSRKHIKSFYKAEAEIGKFPERIKPIAIYPNIDT
;
A
#
# COMPACT_ATOMS: atom_id res chain seq x y z
N LEU A 1 -4.27 24.99 -13.09
CA LEU A 1 -3.64 23.67 -13.29
C LEU A 1 -3.81 23.12 -14.71
N GLU A 2 -4.68 23.71 -15.53
CA GLU A 2 -4.94 23.26 -16.90
C GLU A 2 -3.70 23.39 -17.82
N ASN A 3 -2.83 24.36 -17.56
CA ASN A 3 -1.62 24.60 -18.33
C ASN A 3 -0.36 23.93 -17.76
N PHE A 4 -0.51 23.06 -16.73
CA PHE A 4 0.62 22.39 -16.12
C PHE A 4 0.96 21.12 -16.90
N ASN A 5 2.20 20.99 -17.36
CA ASN A 5 2.65 19.81 -18.08
C ASN A 5 2.97 18.64 -17.12
N TRP A 6 1.95 17.89 -16.76
CA TRP A 6 2.04 16.77 -15.83
C TRP A 6 2.89 15.61 -16.34
N SER A 7 3.10 15.51 -17.64
CA SER A 7 3.83 14.40 -18.27
C SER A 7 5.35 14.63 -18.41
N ALA A 8 5.87 15.76 -17.93
CA ALA A 8 7.28 16.15 -18.11
C ALA A 8 8.19 15.81 -16.93
N TYR A 9 7.76 14.92 -16.00
CA TYR A 9 8.52 14.63 -14.79
C TYR A 9 9.04 13.20 -14.77
N ASP A 10 10.34 13.04 -14.46
CA ASP A 10 11.00 11.74 -14.33
C ASP A 10 10.67 11.04 -13.02
N LEU A 11 10.27 11.80 -11.99
CA LEU A 11 9.91 11.28 -10.67
C LEU A 11 8.69 12.00 -10.12
N VAL A 12 7.73 11.22 -9.64
CA VAL A 12 6.60 11.70 -8.84
C VAL A 12 6.70 11.12 -7.43
N VAL A 13 6.72 11.99 -6.43
CA VAL A 13 6.66 11.62 -5.02
C VAL A 13 5.25 11.86 -4.50
N ILE A 14 4.62 10.82 -3.96
CA ILE A 14 3.25 10.86 -3.46
C ILE A 14 3.28 10.67 -1.95
N ASP A 15 3.11 11.75 -1.20
CA ASP A 15 2.89 11.67 0.24
C ASP A 15 1.44 11.28 0.54
N GLU A 16 1.24 10.60 1.66
CA GLU A 16 -0.04 10.01 2.05
C GLU A 16 -0.68 9.17 0.92
N SER A 17 0.15 8.33 0.30
CA SER A 17 -0.21 7.53 -0.87
C SER A 17 -1.39 6.57 -0.65
N HIS A 18 -1.77 6.33 0.61
CA HIS A 18 -2.98 5.60 0.94
C HIS A 18 -4.26 6.23 0.35
N ASN A 19 -4.24 7.51 0.00
CA ASN A 19 -5.33 8.17 -0.72
C ASN A 19 -5.52 7.65 -2.17
N PHE A 20 -4.52 6.96 -2.72
CA PHE A 20 -4.54 6.36 -4.05
C PHE A 20 -4.76 4.84 -4.05
N ARG A 21 -5.09 4.25 -2.89
CA ARG A 21 -5.34 2.80 -2.75
C ARG A 21 -6.60 2.29 -3.46
N GLY A 22 -7.48 3.19 -3.90
CA GLY A 22 -8.68 2.82 -4.67
C GLY A 22 -8.33 2.28 -6.06
N ASN A 23 -9.18 1.41 -6.62
CA ASN A 23 -9.02 0.99 -8.01
C ASN A 23 -9.04 2.22 -8.93
N PRO A 24 -8.13 2.30 -9.91
CA PRO A 24 -8.29 3.25 -11.01
C PRO A 24 -9.61 2.98 -11.74
N MET A 25 -10.53 3.95 -11.72
CA MET A 25 -11.85 3.80 -12.30
C MET A 25 -12.40 5.11 -12.84
N GLU A 26 -13.28 4.97 -13.81
CA GLU A 26 -14.11 6.05 -14.33
C GLU A 26 -15.54 5.88 -13.83
N LYS A 27 -16.21 7.00 -13.60
CA LYS A 27 -17.65 7.04 -13.32
C LYS A 27 -18.31 7.92 -14.35
N ILE A 28 -19.40 7.44 -14.91
CA ILE A 28 -20.28 8.22 -15.76
C ILE A 28 -21.21 9.01 -14.82
N LYS A 29 -21.28 10.30 -15.00
CA LYS A 29 -22.22 11.19 -14.30
C LYS A 29 -23.59 11.15 -14.98
N ASP A 30 -24.60 11.66 -14.28
CA ASP A 30 -25.97 11.75 -14.78
C ASP A 30 -26.10 12.61 -16.05
N ASP A 31 -25.17 13.54 -16.26
CA ASP A 31 -25.05 14.39 -17.46
C ASP A 31 -24.34 13.70 -18.64
N GLY A 32 -24.00 12.41 -18.52
CA GLY A 32 -23.28 11.62 -19.52
C GLY A 32 -21.77 11.89 -19.58
N THR A 33 -21.22 12.82 -18.78
CA THR A 33 -19.77 13.07 -18.74
C THR A 33 -19.05 12.02 -17.90
N THR A 34 -17.81 11.70 -18.29
CA THR A 34 -16.98 10.74 -17.56
C THR A 34 -16.04 11.46 -16.59
N ARG A 35 -16.01 11.00 -15.34
CA ARG A 35 -15.07 11.49 -14.34
C ARG A 35 -14.13 10.37 -13.90
N MET A 36 -12.83 10.59 -14.08
CA MET A 36 -11.80 9.73 -13.52
C MET A 36 -11.67 9.97 -12.01
N ASN A 37 -11.44 8.89 -11.23
CA ASN A 37 -10.97 9.04 -9.87
C ASN A 37 -9.49 9.43 -9.84
N ARG A 38 -8.97 9.83 -8.65
CA ARG A 38 -7.57 10.28 -8.49
C ARG A 38 -6.56 9.24 -8.99
N ALA A 39 -6.76 7.97 -8.69
CA ALA A 39 -5.86 6.90 -9.08
C ALA A 39 -5.84 6.70 -10.61
N LYS A 40 -7.00 6.74 -11.29
CA LYS A 40 -7.09 6.65 -12.75
C LYS A 40 -6.46 7.88 -13.42
N TRP A 41 -6.74 9.06 -12.88
CA TRP A 41 -6.17 10.29 -13.41
C TRP A 41 -4.63 10.31 -13.31
N LEU A 42 -4.07 9.91 -12.15
CA LEU A 42 -2.62 9.79 -11.95
C LEU A 42 -2.01 8.80 -12.95
N MET A 43 -2.63 7.63 -13.11
CA MET A 43 -2.17 6.60 -14.04
C MET A 43 -2.13 7.10 -15.49
N GLU A 44 -3.23 7.69 -15.98
CA GLU A 44 -3.38 8.01 -17.40
C GLU A 44 -2.74 9.36 -17.77
N LYS A 45 -2.77 10.35 -16.86
CA LYS A 45 -2.33 11.72 -17.18
C LYS A 45 -0.89 12.01 -16.75
N ILE A 46 -0.31 11.22 -15.87
CA ILE A 46 1.06 11.41 -15.40
C ILE A 46 1.92 10.19 -15.75
N ILE A 47 1.59 9.02 -15.21
CA ILE A 47 2.47 7.85 -15.27
C ILE A 47 2.62 7.33 -16.71
N LYS A 48 1.52 7.24 -17.46
CA LYS A 48 1.51 6.68 -18.81
C LYS A 48 1.63 7.70 -19.95
N SER A 49 1.58 8.99 -19.65
CA SER A 49 1.32 10.00 -20.69
C SER A 49 2.54 10.74 -21.20
N GLY A 50 3.74 10.46 -20.72
CA GLY A 50 4.91 11.25 -21.10
C GLY A 50 6.21 10.49 -21.02
N VAL A 51 7.19 11.08 -20.35
CA VAL A 51 8.44 10.41 -20.04
C VAL A 51 8.19 9.21 -19.12
N LYS A 52 9.13 8.26 -19.06
CA LYS A 52 9.04 7.11 -18.17
C LYS A 52 9.16 7.55 -16.71
N THR A 53 8.06 7.95 -16.12
CA THR A 53 7.97 8.52 -14.78
C THR A 53 8.16 7.44 -13.71
N LYS A 54 9.13 7.62 -12.82
CA LYS A 54 9.27 6.80 -11.60
C LYS A 54 8.29 7.30 -10.54
N VAL A 55 7.78 6.39 -9.71
CA VAL A 55 6.82 6.72 -8.65
C VAL A 55 7.39 6.29 -7.30
N LEU A 56 7.49 7.24 -6.37
CA LEU A 56 7.80 6.99 -4.97
C LEU A 56 6.58 7.29 -4.11
N MET A 57 6.14 6.31 -3.34
CA MET A 57 4.98 6.44 -2.46
C MET A 57 5.40 6.45 -1.00
N LEU A 58 4.90 7.40 -0.24
CA LEU A 58 5.10 7.52 1.19
C LEU A 58 3.74 7.32 1.89
N SER A 59 3.68 6.44 2.88
CA SER A 59 2.47 6.23 3.67
C SER A 59 2.79 5.57 5.01
N ALA A 60 2.14 6.03 6.07
CA ALA A 60 2.15 5.34 7.36
C ALA A 60 1.22 4.10 7.38
N THR A 61 0.22 4.05 6.50
CA THR A 61 -0.83 3.02 6.47
C THR A 61 -1.13 2.55 5.04
N PRO A 62 -0.17 1.90 4.35
CA PRO A 62 -0.34 1.50 2.94
C PRO A 62 -1.47 0.48 2.74
N VAL A 63 -1.80 -0.27 3.79
CA VAL A 63 -2.89 -1.25 3.81
C VAL A 63 -3.85 -0.90 4.95
N ASN A 64 -5.15 -0.86 4.66
CA ASN A 64 -6.16 -0.69 5.71
C ASN A 64 -6.73 -2.06 6.12
N ASN A 65 -7.63 -2.62 5.31
CA ASN A 65 -8.31 -3.88 5.63
C ASN A 65 -8.01 -5.01 4.63
N ASN A 66 -7.38 -4.70 3.51
CA ASN A 66 -7.23 -5.64 2.42
C ASN A 66 -5.92 -5.40 1.65
N LEU A 67 -5.21 -6.46 1.30
CA LEU A 67 -4.01 -6.38 0.44
C LEU A 67 -4.32 -5.84 -0.97
N LYS A 68 -5.59 -5.77 -1.36
CA LYS A 68 -6.01 -5.08 -2.59
C LYS A 68 -5.58 -3.61 -2.59
N ASP A 69 -5.55 -2.96 -1.42
CA ASP A 69 -5.09 -1.59 -1.26
C ASP A 69 -3.63 -1.47 -1.72
N LEU A 70 -2.78 -2.40 -1.27
CA LEU A 70 -1.38 -2.45 -1.66
C LEU A 70 -1.22 -2.81 -3.14
N ARG A 71 -1.97 -3.78 -3.65
CA ARG A 71 -1.98 -4.13 -5.07
C ARG A 71 -2.28 -2.93 -5.96
N ASN A 72 -3.27 -2.12 -5.59
CA ASN A 72 -3.64 -0.95 -6.35
C ASN A 72 -2.54 0.11 -6.34
N GLN A 73 -1.82 0.27 -5.23
CA GLN A 73 -0.66 1.15 -5.15
C GLN A 73 0.51 0.60 -6.00
N ILE A 74 0.79 -0.70 -5.93
CA ILE A 74 1.79 -1.35 -6.80
C ILE A 74 1.44 -1.16 -8.28
N SER A 75 0.16 -1.19 -8.64
CA SER A 75 -0.26 -0.98 -10.03
C SER A 75 0.11 0.40 -10.58
N LEU A 76 0.24 1.41 -9.73
CA LEU A 76 0.73 2.74 -10.13
C LEU A 76 2.23 2.72 -10.47
N ILE A 77 3.02 1.90 -9.76
CA ILE A 77 4.46 1.75 -10.02
C ILE A 77 4.72 0.91 -11.28
N THR A 78 3.88 -0.09 -11.50
CA THR A 78 4.03 -1.07 -12.59
C THR A 78 3.22 -0.73 -13.84
N GLU A 79 2.63 0.46 -13.90
CA GLU A 79 1.74 0.90 -14.99
C GLU A 79 0.56 -0.06 -15.24
N GLY A 80 0.15 -0.79 -14.20
CA GLY A 80 -0.90 -1.80 -14.26
C GLY A 80 -0.46 -3.16 -14.82
N ARG A 81 0.82 -3.35 -15.18
CA ARG A 81 1.33 -4.62 -15.69
C ARG A 81 1.55 -5.62 -14.57
N ASN A 82 1.01 -6.81 -14.73
CA ASN A 82 1.13 -7.87 -13.73
C ASN A 82 2.48 -8.60 -13.76
N ASP A 83 3.21 -8.53 -14.85
CA ASP A 83 4.51 -9.17 -15.08
C ASP A 83 5.70 -8.24 -14.87
N ALA A 84 5.46 -6.98 -14.54
CA ALA A 84 6.48 -5.94 -14.47
C ALA A 84 7.64 -6.26 -13.50
N MET A 85 7.44 -7.13 -12.52
CA MET A 85 8.43 -7.52 -11.53
C MET A 85 9.04 -8.91 -11.81
N PHE A 86 8.78 -9.49 -12.98
CA PHE A 86 9.25 -10.85 -13.28
C PHE A 86 10.78 -10.93 -13.32
N GLU A 87 11.44 -9.99 -13.95
CA GLU A 87 12.91 -10.01 -14.08
C GLU A 87 13.63 -9.87 -12.74
N SER A 88 13.11 -9.03 -11.83
CA SER A 88 13.75 -8.78 -10.53
C SER A 88 13.37 -9.81 -9.45
N THR A 89 12.14 -10.30 -9.47
CA THR A 89 11.61 -11.14 -8.38
C THR A 89 11.25 -12.57 -8.80
N GLY A 90 11.13 -12.84 -10.09
CA GLY A 90 10.58 -14.07 -10.64
C GLY A 90 9.04 -14.16 -10.56
N VAL A 91 8.37 -13.12 -10.09
CA VAL A 91 6.90 -13.11 -9.92
C VAL A 91 6.21 -12.85 -11.27
N LYS A 92 5.58 -13.87 -11.82
CA LYS A 92 4.90 -13.82 -13.13
C LYS A 92 3.60 -13.04 -13.12
N ASN A 93 2.90 -13.00 -11.99
CA ASN A 93 1.59 -12.34 -11.91
C ASN A 93 1.36 -11.73 -10.53
N ILE A 94 1.58 -10.43 -10.43
CA ILE A 94 1.42 -9.64 -9.21
C ILE A 94 -0.01 -9.77 -8.65
N ALA A 95 -1.04 -9.65 -9.50
CA ALA A 95 -2.42 -9.70 -9.05
C ALA A 95 -2.79 -11.06 -8.44
N LEU A 96 -2.31 -12.16 -9.02
CA LEU A 96 -2.53 -13.50 -8.51
C LEU A 96 -1.78 -13.72 -7.18
N THR A 97 -0.52 -13.32 -7.10
CA THR A 97 0.29 -13.38 -5.88
C THR A 97 -0.39 -12.64 -4.73
N MET A 98 -0.85 -11.41 -4.97
CA MET A 98 -1.55 -10.61 -3.97
C MET A 98 -2.90 -11.21 -3.55
N LYS A 99 -3.65 -11.80 -4.50
CA LYS A 99 -4.91 -12.48 -4.21
C LYS A 99 -4.67 -13.72 -3.33
N ASN A 100 -3.67 -14.53 -3.65
CA ASN A 100 -3.32 -15.72 -2.87
C ASN A 100 -2.89 -15.32 -1.45
N ALA A 101 -2.04 -14.32 -1.31
CA ALA A 101 -1.61 -13.79 -0.01
C ALA A 101 -2.81 -13.29 0.81
N GLN A 102 -3.76 -12.57 0.21
CA GLN A 102 -4.99 -12.14 0.88
C GLN A 102 -5.82 -13.32 1.39
N THR A 103 -5.96 -14.37 0.58
CA THR A 103 -6.71 -15.57 0.98
C THR A 103 -6.04 -16.25 2.18
N GLN A 104 -4.72 -16.40 2.15
CA GLN A 104 -3.96 -16.99 3.27
C GLN A 104 -4.06 -16.13 4.53
N PHE A 105 -3.95 -14.80 4.39
CA PHE A 105 -4.12 -13.88 5.50
C PHE A 105 -5.52 -13.98 6.12
N THR A 106 -6.56 -13.99 5.29
CA THR A 106 -7.96 -14.07 5.75
C THR A 106 -8.22 -15.38 6.49
N ASN A 107 -7.74 -16.51 5.95
CA ASN A 107 -7.86 -17.82 6.59
C ASN A 107 -7.10 -17.89 7.93
N TRP A 108 -5.91 -17.30 7.98
CA TRP A 108 -5.13 -17.22 9.22
C TRP A 108 -5.77 -16.29 10.24
N ALA A 109 -6.36 -15.18 9.82
CA ALA A 109 -6.99 -14.19 10.70
C ALA A 109 -8.30 -14.68 11.33
N ASP A 110 -8.97 -15.64 10.71
CA ASP A 110 -10.23 -16.21 11.18
C ASP A 110 -10.05 -16.95 12.51
N LYS A 111 -10.59 -16.38 13.60
CA LYS A 111 -10.49 -16.94 14.95
C LYS A 111 -11.18 -18.30 15.08
N LYS A 112 -12.21 -18.59 14.28
CA LYS A 112 -12.92 -19.89 14.30
C LYS A 112 -12.05 -20.99 13.71
N LYS A 113 -11.33 -20.68 12.64
CA LYS A 113 -10.43 -21.63 11.94
C LYS A 113 -9.07 -21.76 12.61
N ASN A 114 -8.60 -20.70 13.27
CA ASN A 114 -7.26 -20.64 13.85
C ASN A 114 -7.25 -19.91 15.20
N PRO A 115 -7.74 -20.54 16.28
CA PRO A 115 -7.82 -19.92 17.60
C PRO A 115 -6.45 -19.58 18.22
N ASN A 116 -5.41 -20.37 17.92
CA ASN A 116 -4.07 -20.25 18.47
C ASN A 116 -3.05 -19.74 17.44
N LYS A 117 -3.46 -18.82 16.57
CA LYS A 117 -2.65 -18.31 15.48
C LYS A 117 -1.30 -17.72 15.90
N LYS A 118 -0.23 -18.16 15.23
CA LYS A 118 1.13 -17.65 15.42
C LYS A 118 1.59 -16.87 14.19
N GLN A 119 2.35 -15.79 14.38
CA GLN A 119 2.83 -14.95 13.27
C GLN A 119 3.74 -15.72 12.31
N ASN A 120 4.60 -16.62 12.81
CA ASN A 120 5.50 -17.42 11.97
C ASN A 120 4.74 -18.32 10.98
N GLU A 121 3.58 -18.84 11.37
CA GLU A 121 2.73 -19.64 10.49
C GLU A 121 2.15 -18.79 9.34
N LEU A 122 1.83 -17.53 9.60
CA LEU A 122 1.38 -16.62 8.57
C LEU A 122 2.48 -16.39 7.52
N ILE A 123 3.70 -16.09 7.96
CA ILE A 123 4.83 -15.84 7.06
C ILE A 123 5.04 -17.04 6.12
N GLN A 124 5.00 -18.27 6.66
CA GLN A 124 5.13 -19.48 5.85
C GLN A 124 3.98 -19.66 4.84
N LYS A 125 2.75 -19.29 5.23
CA LYS A 125 1.56 -19.42 4.36
C LYS A 125 1.49 -18.36 3.26
N LEU A 126 2.07 -17.18 3.49
CA LEU A 126 2.05 -16.09 2.50
C LEU A 126 2.84 -16.41 1.23
N GLY A 127 3.81 -17.35 1.33
CA GLY A 127 4.61 -17.79 0.21
C GLY A 127 5.78 -16.87 -0.16
N SER A 128 6.80 -17.46 -0.78
CA SER A 128 8.05 -16.76 -1.12
C SER A 128 7.83 -15.62 -2.12
N ASP A 129 6.95 -15.79 -3.08
CA ASP A 129 6.70 -14.79 -4.14
C ASP A 129 6.14 -13.48 -3.57
N PHE A 130 5.23 -13.58 -2.58
CA PHE A 130 4.70 -12.39 -1.91
C PHE A 130 5.79 -11.66 -1.13
N ILE A 131 6.64 -12.40 -0.41
CA ILE A 131 7.74 -11.81 0.37
C ILE A 131 8.75 -11.12 -0.56
N LYS A 132 9.19 -11.80 -1.65
CA LYS A 132 10.10 -11.21 -2.65
C LYS A 132 9.54 -9.92 -3.25
N LEU A 133 8.24 -9.92 -3.56
CA LEU A 133 7.57 -8.75 -4.11
C LEU A 133 7.58 -7.57 -3.13
N LEU A 134 7.34 -7.83 -1.84
CA LEU A 134 7.40 -6.80 -0.81
C LEU A 134 8.82 -6.28 -0.59
N ASP A 135 9.79 -7.16 -0.49
CA ASP A 135 11.19 -6.79 -0.27
C ASP A 135 11.73 -5.90 -1.40
N GLU A 136 11.33 -6.19 -2.64
CA GLU A 136 11.74 -5.40 -3.80
C GLU A 136 11.05 -4.03 -3.87
N LEU A 137 9.77 -3.96 -3.52
CA LEU A 137 8.96 -2.77 -3.74
C LEU A 137 8.79 -1.88 -2.51
N THR A 138 9.17 -2.36 -1.31
CA THR A 138 8.85 -1.61 -0.09
C THR A 138 10.04 -1.45 0.83
N ILE A 139 10.10 -0.27 1.47
CA ILE A 139 11.04 0.01 2.56
C ILE A 139 10.20 0.29 3.81
N ALA A 140 10.06 -0.72 4.67
CA ALA A 140 9.31 -0.58 5.91
C ALA A 140 10.23 -0.22 7.08
N ARG A 141 9.84 0.80 7.86
CA ARG A 141 10.54 1.23 9.07
C ARG A 141 9.55 1.40 10.22
N SER A 142 9.63 0.53 11.22
CA SER A 142 8.87 0.68 12.47
C SER A 142 9.71 1.38 13.53
N ARG A 143 9.06 1.96 14.56
CA ARG A 143 9.76 2.52 15.73
C ARG A 143 10.67 1.49 16.39
N LYS A 144 10.25 0.21 16.46
CA LYS A 144 11.06 -0.89 16.99
C LYS A 144 12.32 -1.08 16.16
N HIS A 145 12.17 -1.08 14.83
CA HIS A 145 13.28 -1.21 13.90
C HIS A 145 14.27 -0.05 14.05
N ILE A 146 13.76 1.19 14.08
CA ILE A 146 14.57 2.39 14.25
C ILE A 146 15.35 2.34 15.58
N LYS A 147 14.70 1.99 16.69
CA LYS A 147 15.35 1.84 17.99
C LYS A 147 16.47 0.79 17.98
N SER A 148 16.23 -0.36 17.33
CA SER A 148 17.17 -1.48 17.35
C SER A 148 18.40 -1.26 16.47
N PHE A 149 18.25 -0.60 15.32
CA PHE A 149 19.30 -0.54 14.30
C PHE A 149 19.99 0.83 14.17
N TYR A 150 19.29 1.93 14.46
CA TYR A 150 19.80 3.27 14.17
C TYR A 150 20.27 4.05 15.39
N LYS A 151 20.17 3.49 16.61
CA LYS A 151 20.50 4.21 17.87
C LYS A 151 19.90 5.64 17.93
N ALA A 152 18.80 5.84 17.22
CA ALA A 152 18.21 7.17 16.98
C ALA A 152 17.81 7.90 18.25
N GLU A 153 17.63 7.21 19.39
CA GLU A 153 17.32 7.84 20.68
C GLU A 153 18.45 8.77 21.18
N ALA A 154 19.70 8.56 20.73
CA ALA A 154 20.82 9.44 21.06
C ALA A 154 20.75 10.78 20.30
N GLU A 155 20.18 10.77 19.10
CA GLU A 155 20.12 11.95 18.23
C GLU A 155 18.80 12.71 18.33
N ILE A 156 17.67 11.98 18.40
CA ILE A 156 16.31 12.57 18.36
C ILE A 156 15.57 12.50 19.70
N GLY A 157 16.21 11.94 20.76
CA GLY A 157 15.58 11.74 22.07
C GLY A 157 14.68 10.50 22.14
N LYS A 158 14.11 10.27 23.31
CA LYS A 158 13.24 9.11 23.56
C LYS A 158 11.92 9.24 22.81
N PHE A 159 11.53 8.17 22.13
CA PHE A 159 10.17 8.09 21.56
C PHE A 159 9.12 8.13 22.67
N PRO A 160 8.00 8.84 22.47
CA PRO A 160 6.89 8.85 23.41
C PRO A 160 6.39 7.43 23.71
N GLU A 161 6.14 7.15 25.00
CA GLU A 161 5.55 5.88 25.41
C GLU A 161 4.06 5.83 25.03
N ARG A 162 3.61 4.67 24.57
CA ARG A 162 2.17 4.45 24.33
C ARG A 162 1.51 4.14 25.67
N ILE A 163 0.68 5.06 26.13
CA ILE A 163 -0.26 4.81 27.23
C ILE A 163 -1.40 3.94 26.70
N LYS A 164 -1.92 3.02 27.55
CA LYS A 164 -3.13 2.25 27.18
C LYS A 164 -4.29 3.22 26.91
N PRO A 165 -5.03 3.05 25.81
CA PRO A 165 -6.18 3.91 25.56
C PRO A 165 -7.22 3.73 26.67
N ILE A 166 -7.71 4.84 27.20
CA ILE A 166 -8.83 4.88 28.16
C ILE A 166 -10.09 5.17 27.33
N ALA A 167 -11.03 4.25 27.31
CA ALA A 167 -12.33 4.48 26.70
C ALA A 167 -13.21 5.29 27.66
N ILE A 168 -13.58 6.50 27.25
CA ILE A 168 -14.54 7.34 28.00
C ILE A 168 -15.89 7.16 27.30
N TYR A 169 -16.86 6.61 28.03
CA TYR A 169 -18.24 6.52 27.59
C TYR A 169 -19.01 7.68 28.24
N PRO A 170 -19.36 8.74 27.51
CA PRO A 170 -20.21 9.78 28.07
C PRO A 170 -21.59 9.16 28.37
N ASN A 171 -22.03 9.27 29.63
CA ASN A 171 -23.44 9.01 29.95
C ASN A 171 -24.25 10.14 29.32
N ILE A 172 -24.89 9.84 28.20
CA ILE A 172 -25.90 10.73 27.63
C ILE A 172 -27.18 10.36 28.37
N ASP A 173 -27.48 11.08 29.47
CA ASP A 173 -28.78 11.02 30.08
C ASP A 173 -29.83 11.52 29.07
N THR A 174 -30.68 10.63 28.60
CA THR A 174 -31.84 10.93 27.77
C THR A 174 -32.99 11.46 28.61
#